data_0ab5cbe6bf929873ab55012560ae0a1f
#
_entry.id   0ab5cbe6bf929873ab55012560ae0a1f
#
_cell.length_a   1.000
_cell.length_b   1.000
_cell.length_c   1.000
_cell.angle_alpha   90.00
_cell.angle_beta   90.00
_cell.angle_gamma   90.00
#
_symmetry.space_group_name_H-M   'P 1'
#
loop_
_entity.id
_entity.type
_entity.pdbx_description
1 polymer ?
#
loop_
_entity_poly.entity_id
_entity_poly.type
_entity_poly.pdbx_seq_one_letter_code
_entity_poly.pdbx_strand_id
1 'polypeptide(L)'
;MRIGSDFEKIEFNFCGFDLLEPNSLIGNTILFISALIISRKVQKLSIETPFFNFWRVFFIAFGCSFFIGGLGHGFYNYWGVVGKYPGWIASIISLYFMERAMLSLLQHPRRSVFVFLSKIKLLIFVVLELTIFTFLDLKENPQLGLLIPSIASAFGFLTCLGYLGWRYTHEINSSFRYFYWSVVVLIPSAVLQGMKISIAPWLDRSDLSHLLLLVVILLHWNGVRGYAKSSLIQ
;
A
#
# COMPACT_ATOMS: atom_id res chain seq x y z
N MET A 1 16.73 4.06 -20.59
CA MET A 1 16.16 2.95 -19.83
C MET A 1 17.29 2.10 -19.26
N ARG A 2 17.20 1.72 -17.99
CA ARG A 2 18.13 0.79 -17.32
C ARG A 2 17.35 -0.40 -16.78
N ILE A 3 17.94 -1.60 -16.82
CA ILE A 3 17.39 -2.84 -16.29
C ILE A 3 18.46 -3.49 -15.43
N GLY A 4 18.09 -3.95 -14.23
CA GLY A 4 19.00 -4.58 -13.27
C GLY A 4 19.84 -3.60 -12.44
N SER A 5 19.82 -2.30 -12.76
CA SER A 5 20.54 -1.25 -12.03
C SER A 5 19.72 0.02 -11.92
N ASP A 6 19.95 0.79 -10.85
CA ASP A 6 19.31 2.08 -10.66
C ASP A 6 20.14 3.21 -11.33
N PHE A 7 19.49 4.34 -11.60
CA PHE A 7 20.17 5.60 -11.89
C PHE A 7 20.76 6.18 -10.60
N GLU A 8 21.74 7.09 -10.74
CA GLU A 8 22.17 7.92 -9.63
C GLU A 8 20.98 8.71 -9.07
N LYS A 9 20.96 8.84 -7.75
CA LYS A 9 19.89 9.56 -7.06
C LYS A 9 20.01 11.06 -7.31
N ILE A 10 18.86 11.70 -7.54
CA ILE A 10 18.83 13.15 -7.76
C ILE A 10 18.94 13.83 -6.40
N GLU A 11 19.94 14.71 -6.29
CA GLU A 11 20.13 15.58 -5.14
C GLU A 11 19.57 16.97 -5.44
N PHE A 12 18.95 17.60 -4.44
CA PHE A 12 18.46 18.97 -4.55
C PHE A 12 18.47 19.67 -3.20
N ASN A 13 18.74 20.97 -3.21
CA ASN A 13 18.67 21.80 -2.01
C ASN A 13 17.29 22.46 -1.92
N PHE A 14 16.63 22.32 -0.78
CA PHE A 14 15.36 22.96 -0.49
C PHE A 14 15.37 23.53 0.92
N CYS A 15 15.21 24.84 1.03
CA CYS A 15 15.22 25.57 2.31
C CYS A 15 16.45 25.27 3.19
N GLY A 16 17.62 25.06 2.59
CA GLY A 16 18.87 24.74 3.30
C GLY A 16 19.06 23.26 3.65
N PHE A 17 18.15 22.38 3.23
CA PHE A 17 18.29 20.94 3.38
C PHE A 17 18.74 20.31 2.06
N ASP A 18 19.75 19.45 2.13
CA ASP A 18 20.20 18.63 1.02
C ASP A 18 19.38 17.35 0.96
N LEU A 19 18.38 17.35 0.12
CA LEU A 19 17.38 16.29 -0.02
C LEU A 19 17.72 15.37 -1.19
N LEU A 20 17.24 14.11 -1.11
CA LEU A 20 17.36 13.12 -2.19
C LEU A 20 15.99 12.80 -2.80
N GLU A 21 15.99 12.35 -4.03
CA GLU A 21 14.84 11.77 -4.73
C GLU A 21 13.56 12.65 -4.64
N PRO A 22 13.58 13.89 -5.16
CA PRO A 22 12.41 14.79 -5.10
C PRO A 22 11.17 14.20 -5.75
N ASN A 23 11.34 13.44 -6.84
CA ASN A 23 10.31 12.68 -7.53
C ASN A 23 9.60 11.69 -6.57
N SER A 24 10.36 10.89 -5.83
CA SER A 24 9.81 9.97 -4.83
C SER A 24 9.05 10.71 -3.73
N LEU A 25 9.57 11.82 -3.22
CA LEU A 25 8.89 12.64 -2.20
C LEU A 25 7.56 13.20 -2.73
N ILE A 26 7.54 13.72 -3.96
CA ILE A 26 6.34 14.24 -4.62
C ILE A 26 5.34 13.10 -4.87
N GLY A 27 5.76 11.98 -5.44
CA GLY A 27 4.90 10.84 -5.74
C GLY A 27 4.22 10.28 -4.49
N ASN A 28 4.99 10.10 -3.41
CA ASN A 28 4.47 9.66 -2.11
C ASN A 28 3.49 10.68 -1.50
N THR A 29 3.76 11.98 -1.65
CA THR A 29 2.86 13.04 -1.16
C THR A 29 1.55 13.05 -1.94
N ILE A 30 1.57 12.84 -3.25
CA ILE A 30 0.36 12.73 -4.09
C ILE A 30 -0.48 11.51 -3.64
N LEU A 31 0.15 10.36 -3.40
CA LEU A 31 -0.53 9.16 -2.90
C LEU A 31 -1.17 9.41 -1.53
N PHE A 32 -0.47 10.07 -0.62
CA PHE A 32 -0.99 10.46 0.70
C PHE A 32 -2.22 11.35 0.58
N ILE A 33 -2.12 12.45 -0.16
CA ILE A 33 -3.23 13.40 -0.35
C ILE A 33 -4.43 12.69 -0.99
N SER A 34 -4.19 11.88 -2.02
CA SER A 34 -5.23 11.10 -2.71
C SER A 34 -5.94 10.15 -1.76
N ALA A 35 -5.19 9.42 -0.93
CA ALA A 35 -5.74 8.51 0.07
C ALA A 35 -6.58 9.25 1.13
N LEU A 36 -6.12 10.41 1.62
CA LEU A 36 -6.90 11.23 2.56
C LEU A 36 -8.19 11.76 1.95
N ILE A 37 -8.15 12.22 0.70
CA ILE A 37 -9.36 12.68 -0.02
C ILE A 37 -10.35 11.52 -0.12
N ILE A 38 -9.89 10.33 -0.50
CA ILE A 38 -10.75 9.14 -0.62
C ILE A 38 -11.29 8.72 0.74
N SER A 39 -10.47 8.71 1.79
CA SER A 39 -10.94 8.43 3.16
C SER A 39 -12.09 9.38 3.58
N ARG A 40 -11.95 10.68 3.31
CA ARG A 40 -13.03 11.66 3.55
C ARG A 40 -14.26 11.38 2.71
N LYS A 41 -14.10 10.95 1.44
CA LYS A 41 -15.23 10.55 0.59
C LYS A 41 -15.94 9.30 1.14
N VAL A 42 -15.20 8.30 1.67
CA VAL A 42 -15.80 7.14 2.34
C VAL A 42 -16.58 7.57 3.57
N GLN A 43 -16.04 8.46 4.39
CA GLN A 43 -16.74 9.01 5.57
C GLN A 43 -18.05 9.70 5.18
N LYS A 44 -18.08 10.46 4.09
CA LYS A 44 -19.27 11.17 3.59
C LYS A 44 -20.37 10.24 3.04
N LEU A 45 -20.09 8.94 2.85
CA LEU A 45 -21.13 7.98 2.49
C LEU A 45 -22.11 7.74 3.66
N SER A 46 -21.70 8.07 4.90
CA SER A 46 -22.50 7.95 6.13
C SER A 46 -23.06 6.54 6.37
N ILE A 47 -22.32 5.50 5.93
CA ILE A 47 -22.69 4.10 6.11
C ILE A 47 -21.79 3.50 7.20
N GLU A 48 -22.37 3.27 8.38
CA GLU A 48 -21.65 2.81 9.56
C GLU A 48 -21.61 1.27 9.64
N THR A 49 -20.90 0.64 8.69
CA THR A 49 -20.62 -0.80 8.76
C THR A 49 -19.12 -1.05 8.90
N PRO A 50 -18.71 -2.22 9.43
CA PRO A 50 -17.30 -2.57 9.56
C PRO A 50 -16.53 -2.47 8.24
N PHE A 51 -17.16 -2.79 7.10
CA PHE A 51 -16.55 -2.70 5.77
C PHE A 51 -16.09 -1.27 5.47
N PHE A 52 -16.99 -0.28 5.55
CA PHE A 52 -16.67 1.12 5.22
C PHE A 52 -15.72 1.73 6.25
N ASN A 53 -15.91 1.41 7.54
CA ASN A 53 -15.03 1.90 8.60
C ASN A 53 -13.59 1.41 8.43
N PHE A 54 -13.38 0.13 8.13
CA PHE A 54 -12.04 -0.41 7.88
C PHE A 54 -11.43 0.13 6.59
N TRP A 55 -12.19 0.31 5.50
CA TRP A 55 -11.70 0.95 4.28
C TRP A 55 -11.27 2.39 4.52
N ARG A 56 -12.04 3.16 5.32
CA ARG A 56 -11.66 4.51 5.71
C ARG A 56 -10.33 4.53 6.44
N VAL A 57 -10.14 3.66 7.44
CA VAL A 57 -8.89 3.56 8.20
C VAL A 57 -7.74 3.08 7.32
N PHE A 58 -8.00 2.11 6.43
CA PHE A 58 -7.01 1.66 5.45
C PHE A 58 -6.47 2.83 4.63
N PHE A 59 -7.32 3.66 4.03
CA PHE A 59 -6.86 4.78 3.22
C PHE A 59 -6.01 5.77 4.03
N ILE A 60 -6.36 6.05 5.29
CA ILE A 60 -5.54 6.90 6.15
C ILE A 60 -4.18 6.24 6.41
N ALA A 61 -4.16 5.00 6.90
CA ALA A 61 -2.94 4.29 7.27
C ALA A 61 -2.02 4.07 6.05
N PHE A 62 -2.61 3.70 4.91
CA PHE A 62 -1.90 3.52 3.65
C PHE A 62 -1.29 4.83 3.15
N GLY A 63 -2.06 5.92 3.14
CA GLY A 63 -1.54 7.24 2.80
C GLY A 63 -0.42 7.68 3.73
N CYS A 64 -0.58 7.53 5.04
CA CYS A 64 0.46 7.85 6.02
C CYS A 64 1.75 7.03 5.78
N SER A 65 1.64 5.73 5.43
CA SER A 65 2.82 4.92 5.15
C SER A 65 3.64 5.46 3.98
N PHE A 66 2.96 5.92 2.91
CA PHE A 66 3.63 6.56 1.77
C PHE A 66 4.24 7.90 2.15
N PHE A 67 3.54 8.75 2.87
CA PHE A 67 4.09 10.04 3.28
C PHE A 67 5.36 9.88 4.13
N ILE A 68 5.31 9.00 5.13
CA ILE A 68 6.48 8.68 5.97
C ILE A 68 7.61 8.09 5.12
N GLY A 69 7.29 7.17 4.20
CA GLY A 69 8.25 6.60 3.27
C GLY A 69 8.88 7.67 2.37
N GLY A 70 8.08 8.61 1.86
CA GLY A 70 8.55 9.75 1.06
C GLY A 70 9.50 10.65 1.83
N LEU A 71 9.21 10.94 3.10
CA LEU A 71 10.13 11.66 3.98
C LEU A 71 11.44 10.89 4.18
N GLY A 72 11.37 9.55 4.37
CA GLY A 72 12.55 8.69 4.47
C GLY A 72 13.39 8.64 3.19
N HIS A 73 12.80 8.90 2.01
CA HIS A 73 13.54 9.11 0.77
C HIS A 73 14.14 10.51 0.72
N GLY A 74 13.34 11.56 0.95
CA GLY A 74 13.78 12.94 0.87
C GLY A 74 14.90 13.27 1.86
N PHE A 75 14.78 12.84 3.11
CA PHE A 75 15.75 13.09 4.18
C PHE A 75 16.80 11.98 4.34
N TYR A 76 17.03 11.18 3.31
CA TYR A 76 17.95 10.05 3.39
C TYR A 76 19.39 10.45 3.79
N ASN A 77 19.87 11.63 3.36
CA ASN A 77 21.19 12.16 3.73
C ASN A 77 21.34 12.37 5.25
N TYR A 78 20.23 12.60 5.95
CA TYR A 78 20.22 12.85 7.41
C TYR A 78 19.89 11.59 8.22
N TRP A 79 18.92 10.82 7.75
CA TRP A 79 18.38 9.67 8.50
C TRP A 79 18.87 8.32 8.00
N GLY A 80 19.49 8.28 6.83
CA GLY A 80 19.85 7.03 6.19
C GLY A 80 18.66 6.12 5.99
N VAL A 81 18.90 4.82 5.98
CA VAL A 81 17.87 3.79 5.84
C VAL A 81 16.84 3.79 6.97
N VAL A 82 17.25 4.20 8.18
CA VAL A 82 16.38 4.22 9.38
C VAL A 82 15.17 5.11 9.18
N GLY A 83 15.30 6.18 8.40
CA GLY A 83 14.17 7.05 8.03
C GLY A 83 13.02 6.33 7.29
N LYS A 84 13.27 5.17 6.69
CA LYS A 84 12.27 4.37 5.97
C LYS A 84 11.53 3.38 6.87
N TYR A 85 12.10 2.99 8.03
CA TYR A 85 11.54 1.97 8.92
C TYR A 85 10.09 2.23 9.35
N PRO A 86 9.72 3.44 9.79
CA PRO A 86 8.34 3.70 10.20
C PRO A 86 7.35 3.57 9.02
N GLY A 87 7.77 3.93 7.80
CA GLY A 87 6.95 3.77 6.60
C GLY A 87 6.68 2.30 6.26
N TRP A 88 7.70 1.44 6.38
CA TRP A 88 7.56 0.00 6.14
C TRP A 88 6.65 -0.67 7.17
N ILE A 89 6.80 -0.38 8.46
CA ILE A 89 5.87 -0.87 9.50
C ILE A 89 4.44 -0.36 9.25
N ALA A 90 4.29 0.93 8.95
CA ALA A 90 2.97 1.51 8.68
C ALA A 90 2.28 0.86 7.47
N SER A 91 3.04 0.45 6.44
CA SER A 91 2.48 -0.27 5.29
C SER A 91 1.91 -1.63 5.68
N ILE A 92 2.64 -2.42 6.50
CA ILE A 92 2.16 -3.71 7.03
C ILE A 92 0.87 -3.52 7.85
N ILE A 93 0.82 -2.50 8.69
CA ILE A 93 -0.38 -2.17 9.50
C ILE A 93 -1.55 -1.78 8.61
N SER A 94 -1.31 -1.03 7.54
CA SER A 94 -2.38 -0.61 6.63
C SER A 94 -3.08 -1.79 5.98
N LEU A 95 -2.33 -2.81 5.54
CA LEU A 95 -2.87 -4.02 4.93
C LEU A 95 -3.85 -4.77 5.85
N TYR A 96 -3.59 -4.79 7.15
CA TYR A 96 -4.49 -5.39 8.11
C TYR A 96 -5.89 -4.76 8.07
N PHE A 97 -6.00 -3.45 7.92
CA PHE A 97 -7.31 -2.79 7.83
C PHE A 97 -8.05 -3.14 6.54
N MET A 98 -7.34 -3.26 5.41
CA MET A 98 -7.91 -3.73 4.15
C MET A 98 -8.44 -5.17 4.27
N GLU A 99 -7.66 -6.07 4.87
CA GLU A 99 -8.08 -7.44 5.13
C GLU A 99 -9.32 -7.49 6.04
N ARG A 100 -9.34 -6.69 7.10
CA ARG A 100 -10.49 -6.59 8.01
C ARG A 100 -11.73 -6.08 7.31
N ALA A 101 -11.59 -5.14 6.37
CA ALA A 101 -12.71 -4.69 5.55
C ALA A 101 -13.28 -5.84 4.71
N MET A 102 -12.45 -6.55 3.98
CA MET A 102 -12.90 -7.66 3.12
C MET A 102 -13.47 -8.82 3.94
N LEU A 103 -12.81 -9.21 5.03
CA LEU A 103 -13.28 -10.26 5.95
C LEU A 103 -14.58 -9.88 6.69
N SER A 104 -14.91 -8.59 6.77
CA SER A 104 -16.15 -8.15 7.41
C SER A 104 -17.40 -8.60 6.65
N LEU A 105 -17.29 -8.81 5.35
CA LEU A 105 -18.37 -9.28 4.48
C LEU A 105 -18.41 -10.80 4.30
N LEU A 106 -17.43 -11.53 4.85
CA LEU A 106 -17.34 -12.98 4.68
C LEU A 106 -18.50 -13.68 5.39
N GLN A 107 -19.40 -14.28 4.62
CA GLN A 107 -20.50 -15.12 5.12
C GLN A 107 -20.00 -16.57 5.25
N HIS A 108 -19.24 -16.85 6.33
CA HIS A 108 -18.69 -18.17 6.59
C HIS A 108 -18.66 -18.46 8.10
N PRO A 109 -19.02 -19.69 8.53
CA PRO A 109 -19.02 -20.07 9.97
C PRO A 109 -17.67 -19.82 10.65
N ARG A 110 -16.57 -19.99 9.92
CA ARG A 110 -15.19 -19.77 10.43
C ARG A 110 -14.68 -18.34 10.24
N ARG A 111 -15.52 -17.35 10.01
CA ARG A 111 -15.10 -15.94 9.85
C ARG A 111 -14.24 -15.45 11.02
N SER A 112 -14.58 -15.80 12.25
CA SER A 112 -13.82 -15.44 13.45
C SER A 112 -12.38 -15.97 13.41
N VAL A 113 -12.19 -17.18 12.87
CA VAL A 113 -10.86 -17.79 12.68
C VAL A 113 -10.05 -16.98 11.68
N PHE A 114 -10.61 -16.61 10.51
CA PHE A 114 -9.91 -15.80 9.53
C PHE A 114 -9.53 -14.41 10.05
N VAL A 115 -10.43 -13.80 10.85
CA VAL A 115 -10.15 -12.53 11.54
C VAL A 115 -9.02 -12.69 12.56
N PHE A 116 -9.00 -13.78 13.31
CA PHE A 116 -7.91 -14.08 14.24
C PHE A 116 -6.58 -14.33 13.50
N LEU A 117 -6.60 -15.13 12.43
CA LEU A 117 -5.40 -15.38 11.60
C LEU A 117 -4.84 -14.09 10.98
N SER A 118 -5.69 -13.15 10.56
CA SER A 118 -5.25 -11.83 10.07
C SER A 118 -4.50 -11.03 11.15
N LYS A 119 -4.93 -11.11 12.43
CA LYS A 119 -4.21 -10.48 13.55
C LYS A 119 -2.87 -11.15 13.82
N ILE A 120 -2.83 -12.49 13.83
CA ILE A 120 -1.59 -13.26 14.02
C ILE A 120 -0.62 -12.95 12.87
N LYS A 121 -1.11 -12.92 11.64
CA LYS A 121 -0.32 -12.54 10.48
C LYS A 121 0.31 -11.15 10.63
N LEU A 122 -0.48 -10.15 11.04
CA LEU A 122 0.04 -8.81 11.32
C LEU A 122 1.19 -8.86 12.32
N LEU A 123 0.98 -9.55 13.46
CA LEU A 123 2.01 -9.66 14.50
C LEU A 123 3.28 -10.33 13.97
N ILE A 124 3.14 -11.45 13.24
CA ILE A 124 4.28 -12.17 12.65
C ILE A 124 5.07 -11.24 11.70
N PHE A 125 4.41 -10.54 10.79
CA PHE A 125 5.10 -9.68 9.82
C PHE A 125 5.76 -8.48 10.50
N VAL A 126 5.14 -7.89 11.53
CA VAL A 126 5.76 -6.80 12.30
C VAL A 126 7.00 -7.32 13.05
N VAL A 127 6.92 -8.49 13.71
CA VAL A 127 8.06 -9.09 14.41
C VAL A 127 9.18 -9.43 13.42
N LEU A 128 8.87 -10.04 12.28
CA LEU A 128 9.87 -10.34 11.25
C LEU A 128 10.54 -9.07 10.73
N GLU A 129 9.79 -8.00 10.50
CA GLU A 129 10.35 -6.72 10.05
C GLU A 129 11.28 -6.10 11.09
N LEU A 130 10.86 -6.10 12.37
CA LEU A 130 11.72 -5.64 13.48
C LEU A 130 12.99 -6.50 13.62
N THR A 131 12.88 -7.80 13.35
CA THR A 131 14.04 -8.71 13.33
C THR A 131 15.01 -8.32 12.20
N ILE A 132 14.49 -8.03 11.00
CA ILE A 132 15.32 -7.53 9.89
C ILE A 132 16.05 -6.24 10.29
N PHE A 133 15.34 -5.26 10.88
CA PHE A 133 15.95 -4.00 11.32
C PHE A 133 17.06 -4.18 12.36
N THR A 134 16.96 -5.22 13.18
CA THR A 134 17.89 -5.45 14.29
C THR A 134 19.11 -6.26 13.87
N PHE A 135 18.93 -7.26 12.99
CA PHE A 135 19.96 -8.27 12.71
C PHE A 135 20.61 -8.15 11.33
N LEU A 136 20.02 -7.39 10.40
CA LEU A 136 20.57 -7.24 9.05
C LEU A 136 21.19 -5.85 8.86
N ASP A 137 22.31 -5.79 8.13
CA ASP A 137 22.88 -4.50 7.72
C ASP A 137 22.12 -3.92 6.52
N LEU A 138 21.15 -3.09 6.86
CA LEU A 138 20.33 -2.40 5.86
C LEU A 138 21.03 -1.19 5.23
N LYS A 139 22.22 -0.78 5.71
CA LYS A 139 23.01 0.25 5.05
C LYS A 139 23.61 -0.31 3.76
N GLU A 140 24.11 -1.56 3.81
CA GLU A 140 24.64 -2.24 2.63
C GLU A 140 23.54 -2.70 1.68
N ASN A 141 22.43 -3.22 2.22
CA ASN A 141 21.32 -3.77 1.45
C ASN A 141 19.95 -3.20 1.87
N PRO A 142 19.63 -1.93 1.55
CA PRO A 142 18.37 -1.30 1.96
C PRO A 142 17.10 -2.02 1.46
N GLN A 143 17.25 -2.81 0.38
CA GLN A 143 16.12 -3.54 -0.22
C GLN A 143 15.60 -4.68 0.65
N LEU A 144 16.42 -5.22 1.56
CA LEU A 144 15.98 -6.26 2.49
C LEU A 144 14.90 -5.75 3.46
N GLY A 145 14.93 -4.46 3.83
CA GLY A 145 13.88 -3.86 4.64
C GLY A 145 12.53 -3.72 3.93
N LEU A 146 12.49 -3.80 2.59
CA LEU A 146 11.24 -3.81 1.83
C LEU A 146 10.67 -5.23 1.61
N LEU A 147 11.44 -6.26 1.94
CA LEU A 147 11.08 -7.65 1.64
C LEU A 147 9.81 -8.07 2.38
N ILE A 148 9.75 -7.89 3.69
CA ILE A 148 8.60 -8.29 4.51
C ILE A 148 7.34 -7.49 4.16
N PRO A 149 7.36 -6.13 4.04
CA PRO A 149 6.23 -5.37 3.53
C PRO A 149 5.74 -5.85 2.17
N SER A 150 6.64 -6.21 1.27
CA SER A 150 6.29 -6.72 -0.07
C SER A 150 5.59 -8.07 0.00
N ILE A 151 6.11 -9.03 0.78
CA ILE A 151 5.48 -10.33 1.00
C ILE A 151 4.10 -10.17 1.65
N ALA A 152 4.01 -9.33 2.69
CA ALA A 152 2.73 -9.04 3.35
C ALA A 152 1.70 -8.47 2.38
N SER A 153 2.13 -7.53 1.52
CA SER A 153 1.29 -6.91 0.49
C SER A 153 0.83 -7.93 -0.54
N ALA A 154 1.74 -8.73 -1.09
CA ALA A 154 1.40 -9.76 -2.06
C ALA A 154 0.37 -10.75 -1.49
N PHE A 155 0.59 -11.24 -0.27
CA PHE A 155 -0.33 -12.14 0.40
C PHE A 155 -1.72 -11.51 0.62
N GLY A 156 -1.76 -10.30 1.20
CA GLY A 156 -3.02 -9.59 1.48
C GLY A 156 -3.79 -9.25 0.19
N PHE A 157 -3.10 -8.75 -0.83
CA PHE A 157 -3.75 -8.39 -2.09
C PHE A 157 -4.25 -9.63 -2.84
N LEU A 158 -3.46 -10.68 -2.96
CA LEU A 158 -3.90 -11.90 -3.66
C LEU A 158 -5.08 -12.59 -2.96
N THR A 159 -5.04 -12.70 -1.62
CA THR A 159 -6.10 -13.38 -0.88
C THR A 159 -7.35 -12.53 -0.71
N CYS A 160 -7.21 -11.27 -0.29
CA CYS A 160 -8.37 -10.45 0.05
C CYS A 160 -8.91 -9.65 -1.14
N LEU A 161 -8.06 -9.03 -1.95
CA LEU A 161 -8.54 -8.27 -3.10
C LEU A 161 -8.69 -9.15 -4.34
N GLY A 162 -7.76 -10.09 -4.58
CA GLY A 162 -7.83 -11.04 -5.68
C GLY A 162 -8.96 -12.04 -5.47
N TYR A 163 -8.77 -13.00 -4.57
CA TYR A 163 -9.71 -14.10 -4.38
C TYR A 163 -11.06 -13.65 -3.81
N LEU A 164 -11.09 -12.95 -2.66
CA LEU A 164 -12.38 -12.49 -2.10
C LEU A 164 -13.02 -11.41 -2.97
N GLY A 165 -12.25 -10.53 -3.59
CA GLY A 165 -12.78 -9.53 -4.53
C GLY A 165 -13.47 -10.19 -5.73
N TRP A 166 -12.83 -11.21 -6.35
CA TRP A 166 -13.45 -11.99 -7.41
C TRP A 166 -14.72 -12.71 -6.95
N ARG A 167 -14.65 -13.39 -5.80
CA ARG A 167 -15.78 -14.11 -5.21
C ARG A 167 -16.96 -13.18 -4.92
N TYR A 168 -16.72 -12.05 -4.27
CA TYR A 168 -17.76 -11.07 -3.93
C TYR A 168 -18.35 -10.37 -5.15
N THR A 169 -17.63 -10.33 -6.29
CA THR A 169 -18.19 -9.84 -7.55
C THR A 169 -19.41 -10.68 -7.97
N HIS A 170 -19.40 -11.98 -7.68
CA HIS A 170 -20.48 -12.91 -8.04
C HIS A 170 -21.52 -13.08 -6.93
N GLU A 171 -21.09 -13.03 -5.65
CA GLU A 171 -21.96 -13.32 -4.51
C GLU A 171 -22.65 -12.08 -3.92
N ILE A 172 -22.04 -10.88 -4.05
CA ILE A 172 -22.52 -9.69 -3.36
C ILE A 172 -22.86 -8.57 -4.35
N ASN A 173 -21.86 -8.09 -5.10
CA ASN A 173 -22.05 -6.95 -6.00
C ASN A 173 -20.96 -6.87 -7.06
N SER A 174 -21.32 -6.56 -8.29
CA SER A 174 -20.40 -6.46 -9.44
C SER A 174 -19.29 -5.40 -9.26
N SER A 175 -19.45 -4.42 -8.36
CA SER A 175 -18.42 -3.42 -8.10
C SER A 175 -17.17 -3.99 -7.41
N PHE A 176 -17.24 -5.17 -6.79
CA PHE A 176 -16.09 -5.84 -6.21
C PHE A 176 -15.04 -6.23 -7.27
N ARG A 177 -15.40 -6.26 -8.57
CA ARG A 177 -14.46 -6.44 -9.68
C ARG A 177 -13.30 -5.43 -9.65
N TYR A 178 -13.51 -4.22 -9.15
CA TYR A 178 -12.46 -3.22 -9.06
C TYR A 178 -11.34 -3.62 -8.10
N PHE A 179 -11.63 -4.41 -7.06
CA PHE A 179 -10.62 -4.91 -6.13
C PHE A 179 -9.71 -5.94 -6.80
N TYR A 180 -10.25 -6.95 -7.49
CA TYR A 180 -9.36 -7.90 -8.15
C TYR A 180 -8.62 -7.29 -9.35
N TRP A 181 -9.21 -6.34 -10.08
CA TRP A 181 -8.49 -5.59 -11.11
C TRP A 181 -7.34 -4.76 -10.54
N SER A 182 -7.46 -4.25 -9.32
CA SER A 182 -6.36 -3.56 -8.65
C SER A 182 -5.14 -4.47 -8.45
N VAL A 183 -5.35 -5.77 -8.19
CA VAL A 183 -4.27 -6.77 -8.11
C VAL A 183 -3.60 -6.96 -9.46
N VAL A 184 -4.38 -7.04 -10.54
CA VAL A 184 -3.84 -7.16 -11.91
C VAL A 184 -2.97 -5.94 -12.26
N VAL A 185 -3.39 -4.73 -11.89
CA VAL A 185 -2.62 -3.49 -12.11
C VAL A 185 -1.32 -3.47 -11.31
N LEU A 186 -1.23 -4.19 -10.18
CA LEU A 186 -0.01 -4.28 -9.38
C LEU A 186 1.04 -5.26 -9.96
N ILE A 187 0.66 -6.18 -10.85
CA ILE A 187 1.62 -7.12 -11.47
C ILE A 187 2.77 -6.37 -12.18
N PRO A 188 2.51 -5.39 -13.06
CA PRO A 188 3.58 -4.60 -13.66
C PRO A 188 4.46 -3.89 -12.62
N SER A 189 3.88 -3.38 -11.53
CA SER A 189 4.67 -2.75 -10.45
C SER A 189 5.65 -3.75 -9.80
N ALA A 190 5.22 -4.98 -9.55
CA ALA A 190 6.09 -6.03 -9.01
C ALA A 190 7.22 -6.38 -9.98
N VAL A 191 6.93 -6.44 -11.29
CA VAL A 191 7.94 -6.68 -12.35
C VAL A 191 8.94 -5.52 -12.40
N LEU A 192 8.48 -4.26 -12.42
CA LEU A 192 9.34 -3.07 -12.42
C LEU A 192 10.30 -3.07 -11.23
N GLN A 193 9.80 -3.37 -10.03
CA GLN A 193 10.60 -3.41 -8.81
C GLN A 193 11.56 -4.60 -8.80
N GLY A 194 11.09 -5.79 -9.12
CA GLY A 194 11.90 -7.02 -9.09
C GLY A 194 13.03 -7.02 -10.12
N MET A 195 12.77 -6.55 -11.34
CA MET A 195 13.74 -6.47 -12.42
C MET A 195 14.55 -5.15 -12.42
N LYS A 196 14.29 -4.23 -11.48
CA LYS A 196 14.91 -2.89 -11.42
C LYS A 196 14.80 -2.15 -12.76
N ILE A 197 13.60 -2.01 -13.31
CA ILE A 197 13.37 -1.34 -14.58
C ILE A 197 13.11 0.14 -14.33
N SER A 198 14.04 1.00 -14.76
CA SER A 198 13.95 2.47 -14.66
C SER A 198 14.06 3.10 -16.04
N ILE A 199 13.18 4.07 -16.34
CA ILE A 199 13.13 4.73 -17.67
C ILE A 199 14.13 5.87 -17.73
N ALA A 200 14.13 6.73 -16.73
CA ALA A 200 14.97 7.93 -16.63
C ALA A 200 15.28 8.24 -15.15
N PRO A 201 16.26 9.12 -14.84
CA PRO A 201 16.53 9.51 -13.45
C PRO A 201 15.31 10.10 -12.72
N TRP A 202 14.46 10.87 -13.43
CA TRP A 202 13.21 11.47 -12.93
C TRP A 202 11.98 10.53 -13.01
N LEU A 203 12.16 9.36 -13.57
CA LEU A 203 11.11 8.36 -13.74
C LEU A 203 11.70 6.97 -13.53
N ASP A 204 12.07 6.70 -12.30
CA ASP A 204 12.62 5.41 -11.90
C ASP A 204 11.52 4.37 -11.62
N ARG A 205 11.91 3.17 -11.23
CA ARG A 205 10.99 2.06 -10.90
C ARG A 205 10.02 2.42 -9.77
N SER A 206 10.45 3.25 -8.81
CA SER A 206 9.61 3.66 -7.69
C SER A 206 8.53 4.61 -8.15
N ASP A 207 8.88 5.57 -9.01
CA ASP A 207 7.92 6.52 -9.57
C ASP A 207 6.87 5.83 -10.44
N LEU A 208 7.31 4.90 -11.29
CA LEU A 208 6.41 4.08 -12.11
C LEU A 208 5.45 3.26 -11.22
N SER A 209 5.98 2.69 -10.12
CA SER A 209 5.16 1.98 -9.15
C SER A 209 4.16 2.90 -8.44
N HIS A 210 4.55 4.13 -8.09
CA HIS A 210 3.65 5.12 -7.48
C HIS A 210 2.50 5.52 -8.43
N LEU A 211 2.77 5.65 -9.73
CA LEU A 211 1.72 5.90 -10.72
C LEU A 211 0.72 4.74 -10.79
N LEU A 212 1.20 3.50 -10.79
CA LEU A 212 0.33 2.31 -10.76
C LEU A 212 -0.47 2.23 -9.46
N LEU A 213 0.15 2.55 -8.32
CA LEU A 213 -0.53 2.61 -7.02
C LEU A 213 -1.61 3.69 -6.96
N LEU A 214 -1.43 4.81 -7.66
CA LEU A 214 -2.48 5.83 -7.78
C LEU A 214 -3.71 5.27 -8.51
N VAL A 215 -3.50 4.52 -9.59
CA VAL A 215 -4.60 3.80 -10.28
C VAL A 215 -5.26 2.79 -9.32
N VAL A 216 -4.47 2.04 -8.57
CA VAL A 216 -4.97 1.07 -7.57
C VAL A 216 -5.86 1.73 -6.51
N ILE A 217 -5.45 2.86 -5.95
CA ILE A 217 -6.27 3.61 -4.97
C ILE A 217 -7.61 4.04 -5.58
N LEU A 218 -7.61 4.48 -6.84
CA LEU A 218 -8.85 4.86 -7.56
C LEU A 218 -9.75 3.64 -7.81
N LEU A 219 -9.17 2.48 -8.14
CA LEU A 219 -9.93 1.23 -8.26
C LEU A 219 -10.55 0.82 -6.93
N HIS A 220 -9.79 0.90 -5.82
CA HIS A 220 -10.35 0.64 -4.49
C HIS A 220 -11.52 1.58 -4.16
N TRP A 221 -11.38 2.88 -4.45
CA TRP A 221 -12.48 3.83 -4.29
C TRP A 221 -13.70 3.45 -5.12
N ASN A 222 -13.52 3.06 -6.37
CA ASN A 222 -14.63 2.65 -7.24
C ASN A 222 -15.34 1.40 -6.70
N GLY A 223 -14.60 0.44 -6.14
CA GLY A 223 -15.16 -0.73 -5.46
C GLY A 223 -16.01 -0.35 -4.24
N VAL A 224 -15.45 0.46 -3.35
CA VAL A 224 -16.13 0.94 -2.14
C VAL A 224 -17.37 1.76 -2.48
N ARG A 225 -17.25 2.74 -3.40
CA ARG A 225 -18.35 3.60 -3.83
C ARG A 225 -19.45 2.81 -4.53
N GLY A 226 -19.08 1.86 -5.39
CA GLY A 226 -20.04 1.03 -6.12
C GLY A 226 -20.85 0.17 -5.17
N TYR A 227 -20.22 -0.44 -4.18
CA TYR A 227 -20.93 -1.22 -3.16
C TYR A 227 -21.85 -0.33 -2.29
N ALA A 228 -21.40 0.88 -1.91
CA ALA A 228 -22.23 1.82 -1.16
C ALA A 228 -23.53 2.16 -1.90
N LYS A 229 -23.45 2.41 -3.22
CA LYS A 229 -24.65 2.72 -4.02
C LYS A 229 -25.68 1.59 -4.00
N SER A 230 -25.26 0.34 -4.03
CA SER A 230 -26.18 -0.80 -3.97
C SER A 230 -26.77 -1.03 -2.57
N SER A 231 -26.01 -0.72 -1.52
CA SER A 231 -26.48 -0.86 -0.13
C SER A 231 -27.49 0.21 0.29
N LEU A 232 -27.60 1.32 -0.46
CA LEU A 232 -28.58 2.38 -0.21
C LEU A 232 -29.91 2.15 -0.96
N ILE A 233 -29.97 1.19 -1.89
CA ILE A 233 -31.14 0.88 -2.70
C ILE A 233 -31.92 -0.32 -2.10
N GLN A 234 -31.31 -1.08 -1.21
CA GLN A 234 -31.93 -2.18 -0.45
C GLN A 234 -32.50 -1.68 0.87
#